data_6468272d6afaf624b87d659ca031327d
#
_entry.id   6468272d6afaf624b87d659ca031327d
#
_cell.length_a   1.000
_cell.length_b   1.000
_cell.length_c   1.000
_cell.angle_alpha   90.00
_cell.angle_beta   90.00
_cell.angle_gamma   90.00
#
_symmetry.space_group_name_H-M   'P 1'
#
loop_
_entity.id
_entity.type
_entity.pdbx_description
1 polymer ?
#
loop_
_entity_poly.entity_id
_entity_poly.type
_entity_poly.pdbx_seq_one_letter_code
_entity_poly.pdbx_strand_id
1 'polypeptide(L)'
;MQFAPYISFLAVMAALTLAACQNTAPVAQEPVRYHGVQTRLLDNDLVQFHVTLSGTKSSEQVARCAECKAAQYTLIRGFGFARHVRTRIGQQADRLSADAVYTISRSLPQGTKTIDAEVVADACARDNIPMV
;
A
#
# COMPACT_ATOMS: atom_id res chain seq x y z
N MET A 1 -64.69 36.11 -50.42
CA MET A 1 -63.28 36.56 -50.31
C MET A 1 -62.80 36.21 -48.92
N GLN A 2 -62.16 35.09 -48.81
CA GLN A 2 -61.73 34.47 -47.57
C GLN A 2 -60.23 34.59 -47.47
N PHE A 3 -59.76 35.30 -46.49
CA PHE A 3 -58.33 35.21 -46.09
C PHE A 3 -58.22 34.31 -44.89
N ALA A 4 -57.65 33.17 -45.11
CA ALA A 4 -57.34 32.28 -44.03
C ALA A 4 -55.96 32.69 -43.42
N PRO A 5 -55.88 32.84 -42.14
CA PRO A 5 -54.57 33.05 -41.49
C PRO A 5 -53.86 31.72 -41.32
N TYR A 6 -52.67 31.61 -41.91
CA TYR A 6 -51.76 30.53 -41.64
C TYR A 6 -51.16 30.69 -40.25
N ILE A 7 -51.60 29.86 -39.36
CA ILE A 7 -51.02 29.75 -38.05
C ILE A 7 -49.74 28.90 -38.21
N SER A 8 -48.61 29.59 -38.20
CA SER A 8 -47.28 28.93 -38.11
C SER A 8 -47.11 28.32 -36.76
N PHE A 9 -47.21 27.00 -36.69
CA PHE A 9 -46.77 26.23 -35.52
C PHE A 9 -45.26 26.19 -35.53
N LEU A 10 -44.64 27.05 -34.74
CA LEU A 10 -43.26 26.93 -34.35
C LEU A 10 -43.16 25.80 -33.33
N ALA A 11 -42.78 24.62 -33.81
CA ALA A 11 -42.42 23.51 -32.95
C ALA A 11 -41.06 23.82 -32.31
N VAL A 12 -41.10 24.26 -31.08
CA VAL A 12 -39.91 24.36 -30.24
C VAL A 12 -39.54 22.95 -29.81
N MET A 13 -38.56 22.37 -30.54
CA MET A 13 -37.91 21.16 -30.10
C MET A 13 -37.02 21.51 -28.92
N ALA A 14 -37.53 21.32 -27.71
CA ALA A 14 -36.72 21.32 -26.49
C ALA A 14 -35.89 20.03 -26.48
N ALA A 15 -34.64 20.16 -26.89
CA ALA A 15 -33.66 19.09 -26.70
C ALA A 15 -33.39 18.95 -25.20
N LEU A 16 -34.02 17.97 -24.57
CA LEU A 16 -33.61 17.51 -23.25
C LEU A 16 -32.27 16.79 -23.40
N THR A 17 -31.19 17.50 -23.17
CA THR A 17 -29.90 16.88 -22.90
C THR A 17 -29.96 16.22 -21.52
N LEU A 18 -30.23 14.92 -21.49
CA LEU A 18 -29.97 14.11 -20.30
C LEU A 18 -28.46 14.12 -20.08
N ALA A 19 -27.99 14.99 -19.20
CA ALA A 19 -26.70 14.85 -18.59
C ALA A 19 -26.74 13.58 -17.72
N ALA A 20 -26.37 12.44 -18.30
CA ALA A 20 -26.12 11.24 -17.55
C ALA A 20 -24.89 11.54 -16.69
N CYS A 21 -25.09 11.96 -15.45
CA CYS A 21 -24.08 11.86 -14.42
C CYS A 21 -23.77 10.38 -14.29
N GLN A 22 -22.70 9.94 -14.94
CA GLN A 22 -22.11 8.64 -14.66
C GLN A 22 -21.54 8.74 -13.24
N ASN A 23 -22.34 8.37 -12.26
CA ASN A 23 -21.83 7.98 -10.95
C ASN A 23 -20.97 6.75 -11.19
N THR A 24 -19.69 6.97 -11.48
CA THR A 24 -18.68 5.93 -11.33
C THR A 24 -18.65 5.65 -9.84
N ALA A 25 -19.38 4.64 -9.40
CA ALA A 25 -19.25 4.13 -8.05
C ALA A 25 -17.77 3.85 -7.83
N PRO A 26 -17.14 4.33 -6.74
CA PRO A 26 -15.76 4.02 -6.46
C PRO A 26 -15.67 2.50 -6.46
N VAL A 27 -14.80 1.96 -7.32
CA VAL A 27 -14.52 0.53 -7.33
C VAL A 27 -14.07 0.21 -5.92
N ALA A 28 -14.85 -0.58 -5.20
CA ALA A 28 -14.51 -0.98 -3.85
C ALA A 28 -13.17 -1.70 -3.92
N GLN A 29 -12.10 -1.05 -3.45
CA GLN A 29 -10.79 -1.66 -3.39
C GLN A 29 -10.91 -2.82 -2.40
N GLU A 30 -10.52 -4.01 -2.84
CA GLU A 30 -10.44 -5.13 -1.92
C GLU A 30 -9.52 -4.77 -0.75
N PRO A 31 -9.90 -5.11 0.48
CA PRO A 31 -9.07 -4.82 1.63
C PRO A 31 -7.75 -5.57 1.51
N VAL A 32 -6.67 -4.90 1.90
CA VAL A 32 -5.34 -5.51 1.92
C VAL A 32 -5.34 -6.68 2.91
N ARG A 33 -4.88 -7.82 2.43
CA ARG A 33 -4.74 -9.03 3.25
C ARG A 33 -3.29 -9.37 3.45
N TYR A 34 -2.92 -9.62 4.68
CA TYR A 34 -1.58 -10.04 5.10
C TYR A 34 -1.52 -11.55 5.16
N HIS A 35 -0.62 -12.16 4.37
CA HIS A 35 -0.50 -13.62 4.29
C HIS A 35 0.61 -14.17 5.19
N GLY A 36 1.19 -13.32 6.00
CA GLY A 36 2.22 -13.68 6.95
C GLY A 36 3.62 -13.25 6.55
N VAL A 37 4.54 -13.54 7.43
CA VAL A 37 5.95 -13.18 7.30
C VAL A 37 6.79 -14.41 7.60
N GLN A 38 7.77 -14.66 6.73
CA GLN A 38 8.84 -15.61 7.01
C GLN A 38 10.09 -14.81 7.39
N THR A 39 10.66 -15.13 8.52
CA THR A 39 11.90 -14.52 9.01
C THR A 39 13.02 -15.53 8.94
N ARG A 40 14.13 -15.15 8.32
CA ARG A 40 15.32 -15.98 8.23
C ARG A 40 16.53 -15.21 8.72
N LEU A 41 17.20 -15.74 9.72
CA LEU A 41 18.50 -15.24 10.15
C LEU A 41 19.55 -15.74 9.15
N LEU A 42 20.21 -14.81 8.45
CA LEU A 42 21.24 -15.12 7.46
C LEU A 42 22.64 -15.16 8.09
N ASP A 43 22.85 -14.32 9.08
CA ASP A 43 24.05 -14.24 9.89
C ASP A 43 23.66 -13.67 11.28
N ASN A 44 24.60 -13.47 12.18
CA ASN A 44 24.34 -13.05 13.57
C ASN A 44 23.45 -11.81 13.68
N ASP A 45 23.60 -10.87 12.77
CA ASP A 45 22.88 -9.58 12.73
C ASP A 45 22.20 -9.30 11.39
N LEU A 46 22.32 -10.22 10.44
CA LEU A 46 21.73 -10.08 9.09
C LEU A 46 20.47 -10.93 8.99
N VAL A 47 19.34 -10.28 8.74
CA VAL A 47 18.02 -10.91 8.77
C VAL A 47 17.27 -10.66 7.49
N GLN A 48 16.63 -11.69 6.97
CA GLN A 48 15.75 -11.62 5.81
C GLN A 48 14.28 -11.76 6.26
N PHE A 49 13.43 -10.91 5.70
CA PHE A 49 11.99 -10.94 5.89
C PHE A 49 11.31 -11.14 4.53
N HIS A 50 10.54 -12.19 4.43
CA HIS A 50 9.69 -12.42 3.27
C HIS A 50 8.25 -12.17 3.65
N VAL A 51 7.65 -11.11 3.08
CA VAL A 51 6.29 -10.65 3.37
C VAL A 51 5.44 -10.84 2.13
N THR A 52 4.21 -11.30 2.30
CA THR A 52 3.25 -11.47 1.20
C THR A 52 1.93 -10.78 1.54
N LEU A 53 1.46 -9.96 0.61
CA LEU A 53 0.17 -9.28 0.67
C LEU A 53 -0.68 -9.63 -0.55
N SER A 54 -1.99 -9.50 -0.43
CA SER A 54 -2.95 -9.41 -1.55
C SER A 54 -3.89 -8.23 -1.35
N GLY A 55 -4.66 -7.88 -2.39
CA GLY A 55 -5.53 -6.71 -2.35
C GLY A 55 -4.79 -5.38 -2.54
N THR A 56 -3.52 -5.40 -2.88
CA THR A 56 -2.71 -4.23 -3.22
C THR A 56 -1.81 -4.52 -4.41
N LYS A 57 -1.49 -3.47 -5.17
CA LYS A 57 -0.44 -3.49 -6.20
C LYS A 57 0.70 -2.50 -5.87
N SER A 58 0.67 -1.93 -4.66
CA SER A 58 1.68 -0.98 -4.21
C SER A 58 2.91 -1.70 -3.68
N SER A 59 4.02 -1.59 -4.40
CA SER A 59 5.33 -2.07 -3.95
C SER A 59 5.80 -1.36 -2.67
N GLU A 60 5.42 -0.10 -2.50
CA GLU A 60 5.71 0.65 -1.28
C GLU A 60 5.00 0.06 -0.07
N GLN A 61 3.75 -0.35 -0.22
CA GLN A 61 2.98 -0.93 0.87
C GLN A 61 3.56 -2.26 1.35
N VAL A 62 3.96 -3.14 0.44
CA VAL A 62 4.59 -4.41 0.83
C VAL A 62 6.00 -4.19 1.39
N ALA A 63 6.76 -3.25 0.86
CA ALA A 63 8.06 -2.85 1.41
C ALA A 63 7.92 -2.25 2.82
N ARG A 64 6.91 -1.40 3.02
CA ARG A 64 6.58 -0.84 4.34
C ARG A 64 6.23 -1.93 5.35
N CYS A 65 5.46 -2.93 4.94
CA CYS A 65 5.16 -4.07 5.79
C CYS A 65 6.43 -4.83 6.21
N ALA A 66 7.37 -5.03 5.29
CA ALA A 66 8.66 -5.66 5.59
C ALA A 66 9.49 -4.82 6.57
N GLU A 67 9.50 -3.49 6.41
CA GLU A 67 10.15 -2.57 7.35
C GLU A 67 9.56 -2.66 8.75
N CYS A 68 8.23 -2.72 8.87
CA CYS A 68 7.54 -2.92 10.13
C CYS A 68 7.97 -4.23 10.82
N LYS A 69 8.10 -5.29 10.06
CA LYS A 69 8.58 -6.57 10.59
C LYS A 69 10.05 -6.52 11.01
N ALA A 70 10.88 -5.81 10.27
CA ALA A 70 12.27 -5.58 10.65
C ALA A 70 12.37 -4.82 11.97
N ALA A 71 11.60 -3.76 12.15
CA ALA A 71 11.53 -3.00 13.39
C ALA A 71 11.08 -3.88 14.57
N GLN A 72 9.99 -4.61 14.42
CA GLN A 72 9.50 -5.51 15.45
C GLN A 72 10.54 -6.57 15.84
N TYR A 73 11.13 -7.24 14.87
CA TYR A 73 12.14 -8.26 15.11
C TYR A 73 13.38 -7.69 15.84
N THR A 74 13.81 -6.50 15.44
CA THR A 74 14.94 -5.80 16.06
C THR A 74 14.69 -5.59 17.55
N LEU A 75 13.49 -5.13 17.93
CA LEU A 75 13.09 -4.93 19.33
C LEU A 75 12.99 -6.26 20.09
N ILE A 76 12.41 -7.30 19.49
CA ILE A 76 12.32 -8.63 20.10
C ILE A 76 13.70 -9.19 20.41
N ARG A 77 14.68 -8.91 19.55
CA ARG A 77 16.07 -9.32 19.79
C ARG A 77 16.80 -8.44 20.81
N GLY A 78 16.17 -7.40 21.35
CA GLY A 78 16.75 -6.46 22.30
C GLY A 78 17.71 -5.45 21.66
N PHE A 79 17.57 -5.19 20.36
CA PHE A 79 18.33 -4.19 19.61
C PHE A 79 17.48 -2.95 19.37
N GLY A 80 18.12 -1.81 19.13
CA GLY A 80 17.43 -0.54 18.93
C GLY A 80 17.35 -0.08 17.47
N PHE A 81 18.23 -0.57 16.62
CA PHE A 81 18.40 -0.05 15.28
C PHE A 81 18.47 -1.15 14.23
N ALA A 82 18.00 -0.86 13.03
CA ALA A 82 18.22 -1.68 11.87
C ALA A 82 18.64 -0.82 10.67
N ARG A 83 19.38 -1.40 9.75
CA ARG A 83 19.76 -0.76 8.50
C ARG A 83 19.27 -1.60 7.34
N HIS A 84 18.56 -0.98 6.43
CA HIS A 84 18.10 -1.62 5.21
C HIS A 84 19.29 -1.95 4.29
N VAL A 85 19.36 -3.18 3.82
CA VAL A 85 20.38 -3.65 2.88
C VAL A 85 19.79 -3.69 1.46
N ARG A 86 18.69 -4.41 1.28
CA ARG A 86 18.00 -4.53 -0.01
C ARG A 86 16.55 -4.95 0.17
N THR A 87 15.72 -4.65 -0.82
CA THR A 87 14.38 -5.22 -0.96
C THR A 87 14.18 -5.64 -2.43
N ARG A 88 13.67 -6.83 -2.62
CA ARG A 88 13.20 -7.33 -3.91
C ARG A 88 11.69 -7.48 -3.87
N ILE A 89 11.01 -6.93 -4.85
CA ILE A 89 9.56 -7.04 -4.99
C ILE A 89 9.26 -8.14 -6.00
N GLY A 90 8.36 -9.03 -5.64
CA GLY A 90 7.85 -10.08 -6.52
C GLY A 90 6.34 -10.01 -6.63
N GLN A 91 5.81 -10.49 -7.74
CA GLN A 91 4.37 -10.60 -7.93
C GLN A 91 4.05 -11.97 -8.52
N GLN A 92 3.09 -12.67 -7.93
CA GLN A 92 2.57 -13.94 -8.39
C GLN A 92 1.05 -13.95 -8.25
N ALA A 93 0.34 -14.00 -9.38
CA ALA A 93 -1.11 -13.88 -9.43
C ALA A 93 -1.58 -12.58 -8.74
N ASP A 94 -2.44 -12.68 -7.74
CA ASP A 94 -2.96 -11.55 -6.94
C ASP A 94 -2.07 -11.20 -5.75
N ARG A 95 -0.93 -11.87 -5.58
CA ARG A 95 -0.04 -11.71 -4.42
C ARG A 95 1.17 -10.88 -4.79
N LEU A 96 1.44 -9.90 -3.95
CA LEU A 96 2.65 -9.09 -3.99
C LEU A 96 3.54 -9.48 -2.81
N SER A 97 4.81 -9.66 -3.05
CA SER A 97 5.78 -10.02 -2.01
C SER A 97 6.95 -9.05 -1.95
N ALA A 98 7.50 -8.88 -0.77
CA ALA A 98 8.77 -8.23 -0.54
C ALA A 98 9.72 -9.21 0.14
N ASP A 99 10.91 -9.33 -0.42
CA ASP A 99 12.05 -10.02 0.17
C ASP A 99 13.05 -8.95 0.60
N ALA A 100 13.05 -8.63 1.89
CA ALA A 100 13.82 -7.53 2.45
C ALA A 100 14.90 -8.05 3.40
N VAL A 101 16.08 -7.47 3.29
CA VAL A 101 17.22 -7.80 4.15
C VAL A 101 17.64 -6.57 4.94
N TYR A 102 17.84 -6.78 6.23
CA TYR A 102 18.27 -5.76 7.20
C TYR A 102 19.41 -6.28 8.05
N THR A 103 20.32 -5.38 8.43
CA THR A 103 21.21 -5.61 9.56
C THR A 103 20.62 -5.01 10.81
N ILE A 104 20.66 -5.70 11.94
CA ILE A 104 20.19 -5.21 13.24
C ILE A 104 21.36 -4.82 14.13
N SER A 105 21.21 -3.78 14.97
CA SER A 105 22.29 -3.26 15.79
C SER A 105 21.79 -2.70 17.12
N ARG A 106 22.61 -2.78 18.17
CA ARG A 106 22.35 -2.16 19.46
C ARG A 106 22.60 -0.66 19.45
N SER A 107 23.57 -0.23 18.66
CA SER A 107 23.93 1.17 18.48
C SER A 107 23.55 1.65 17.07
N LEU A 108 23.43 2.96 16.91
CA LEU A 108 23.13 3.58 15.63
C LEU A 108 24.20 3.20 14.60
N PRO A 109 23.86 2.42 13.55
CA PRO A 109 24.80 2.07 12.51
C PRO A 109 25.18 3.31 11.69
N GLN A 110 26.39 3.31 11.17
CA GLN A 110 26.82 4.35 10.22
C GLN A 110 26.18 4.09 8.84
N GLY A 111 25.89 5.16 8.13
CA GLY A 111 25.34 5.12 6.78
C GLY A 111 23.90 5.57 6.69
N THR A 112 23.36 5.46 5.49
CA THR A 112 21.98 5.81 5.15
C THR A 112 21.03 4.63 5.37
N LYS A 113 19.72 4.88 5.33
CA LYS A 113 18.66 3.86 5.44
C LYS A 113 18.64 3.12 6.79
N THR A 114 19.09 3.78 7.83
CA THR A 114 18.96 3.31 9.20
C THR A 114 17.57 3.67 9.74
N ILE A 115 16.96 2.74 10.43
CA ILE A 115 15.70 2.94 11.15
C ILE A 115 15.93 2.81 12.65
N ASP A 116 15.29 3.70 13.41
CA ASP A 116 15.05 3.51 14.82
C ASP A 116 13.86 2.56 14.98
N ALA A 117 14.09 1.41 15.59
CA ALA A 117 13.10 0.35 15.63
C ALA A 117 11.86 0.73 16.45
N GLU A 118 12.02 1.50 17.53
CA GLU A 118 10.87 1.96 18.33
C GLU A 118 10.02 2.96 17.55
N VAL A 119 10.65 3.93 16.91
CA VAL A 119 9.95 4.96 16.11
C VAL A 119 9.16 4.30 14.96
N VAL A 120 9.79 3.37 14.25
CA VAL A 120 9.14 2.66 13.15
C VAL A 120 8.02 1.75 13.65
N ALA A 121 8.23 1.01 14.72
CA ALA A 121 7.21 0.13 15.30
C ALA A 121 5.97 0.93 15.74
N ASP A 122 6.15 2.07 16.38
CA ASP A 122 5.06 2.96 16.78
C ASP A 122 4.30 3.51 15.56
N ALA A 123 5.00 3.91 14.51
CA ALA A 123 4.36 4.37 13.28
C ALA A 123 3.56 3.23 12.62
N CYS A 124 4.10 2.03 12.59
CA CYS A 124 3.41 0.85 12.06
C CYS A 124 2.12 0.53 12.83
N ALA A 125 2.15 0.66 14.15
CA ALA A 125 0.96 0.46 14.98
C ALA A 125 -0.12 1.51 14.67
N ARG A 126 0.27 2.77 14.50
CA ARG A 126 -0.67 3.84 14.11
C ARG A 126 -1.27 3.61 12.72
N ASP A 127 -0.51 3.04 11.81
CA ASP A 127 -0.93 2.73 10.44
C ASP A 127 -1.70 1.39 10.35
N ASN A 128 -1.98 0.75 11.46
CA ASN A 128 -2.66 -0.56 11.55
C ASN A 128 -1.97 -1.66 10.74
N ILE A 129 -0.66 -1.60 10.61
CA ILE A 129 0.12 -2.67 9.99
C ILE A 129 0.33 -3.78 11.03
N PRO A 130 -0.05 -5.05 10.73
CA PRO A 130 0.11 -6.12 11.68
C PRO A 130 1.56 -6.33 12.10
N MET A 131 1.80 -6.38 13.41
CA MET A 131 3.13 -6.50 14.02
C MET A 131 3.43 -7.93 14.51
N VAL A 132 2.57 -8.83 14.26
CA VAL A 132 2.73 -10.23 14.72
C VAL A 132 3.18 -11.13 13.59
#